data_67971fa123befd5596506218409cdc28
#
_entry.id   67971fa123befd5596506218409cdc28
#
_cell.length_a   1.000
_cell.length_b   1.000
_cell.length_c   1.000
_cell.angle_alpha   90.00
_cell.angle_beta   90.00
_cell.angle_gamma   90.00
#
_symmetry.space_group_name_H-M   'P 1'
#
loop_
_entity.id
_entity.type
_entity.pdbx_description
1 polymer ?
#
loop_
_entity_poly.entity_id
_entity_poly.type
_entity_poly.pdbx_seq_one_letter_code
_entity_poly.pdbx_strand_id
1 'polypeptide(L)'
;MQKNWTQTKTPVFNREAALKMNEIAKTVFAPIYPVIAQNARHATGINRGLCLDLGSGPGMLAMAMASTAPDMSVVAVDSSEESNEIAWENIRDAGLEARIKTAKGDVHGLPFPDNHANLIVSRGSMFFWTDLLDAFKEIFRVLAPGGHTYIGGGFGSSALKDLIVAEMLKRDPSWDCYAKKKSDADDLKRFEEMFAAIGCSTFRIINDETGFWIVLSKTAGAE
;
A
#
# COMPACT_ATOMS: atom_id res chain seq x y z
N MET A 1 18.53 15.59 -13.98
CA MET A 1 17.81 15.88 -12.70
C MET A 1 17.24 14.57 -12.18
N GLN A 2 17.72 14.08 -11.05
CA GLN A 2 17.17 12.87 -10.42
C GLN A 2 15.72 13.16 -10.02
N LYS A 3 14.76 12.48 -10.63
CA LYS A 3 13.38 12.47 -10.15
C LYS A 3 13.38 11.73 -8.80
N ASN A 4 13.21 12.46 -7.70
CA ASN A 4 12.99 11.83 -6.41
C ASN A 4 11.61 11.19 -6.40
N TRP A 5 11.54 9.88 -6.27
CA TRP A 5 10.30 9.12 -6.06
C TRP A 5 9.67 9.43 -4.70
N THR A 6 10.46 9.94 -3.78
CA THR A 6 10.03 10.33 -2.44
C THR A 6 9.84 11.85 -2.36
N GLN A 7 8.89 12.29 -1.56
CA GLN A 7 8.70 13.72 -1.30
C GLN A 7 9.85 14.27 -0.46
N THR A 8 10.29 15.49 -0.78
CA THR A 8 11.30 16.22 -0.02
C THR A 8 10.81 16.76 1.33
N LYS A 9 9.50 16.69 1.58
CA LYS A 9 8.89 17.09 2.86
C LYS A 9 8.10 15.94 3.43
N THR A 10 8.50 15.46 4.59
CA THR A 10 7.68 14.54 5.37
C THR A 10 6.37 15.24 5.73
N PRO A 11 5.21 14.71 5.38
CA PRO A 11 3.95 15.29 5.79
C PRO A 11 3.87 15.31 7.32
N VAL A 12 3.30 16.38 7.86
CA VAL A 12 2.98 16.41 9.30
C VAL A 12 1.74 15.53 9.51
N PHE A 13 1.96 14.34 10.04
CA PHE A 13 0.88 13.43 10.44
C PHE A 13 0.45 13.80 11.86
N ASN A 14 -0.48 14.75 11.98
CA ASN A 14 -1.17 15.06 13.24
C ASN A 14 -2.63 14.58 13.14
N ARG A 15 -3.35 14.65 14.28
CA ARG A 15 -4.75 14.20 14.37
C ARG A 15 -5.67 14.90 13.36
N GLU A 16 -5.48 16.18 13.11
CA GLU A 16 -6.28 16.94 12.13
C GLU A 16 -6.07 16.41 10.70
N ALA A 17 -4.82 16.21 10.32
CA ALA A 17 -4.47 15.65 9.00
C ALA A 17 -5.01 14.21 8.85
N ALA A 18 -4.93 13.39 9.91
CA ALA A 18 -5.46 12.04 9.93
C ALA A 18 -7.00 12.02 9.79
N LEU A 19 -7.71 12.89 10.50
CA LEU A 19 -9.17 13.04 10.37
C LEU A 19 -9.59 13.51 8.97
N LYS A 20 -8.89 14.48 8.41
CA LYS A 20 -9.12 14.94 7.02
C LYS A 20 -8.90 13.82 6.01
N MET A 21 -7.82 13.05 6.18
CA MET A 21 -7.56 11.88 5.33
C MET A 21 -8.66 10.83 5.48
N ASN A 22 -9.14 10.57 6.69
CA ASN A 22 -10.24 9.63 6.95
C ASN A 22 -11.53 10.07 6.24
N GLU A 23 -11.88 11.36 6.32
CA GLU A 23 -13.06 11.89 5.62
C GLU A 23 -12.94 11.69 4.11
N ILE A 24 -11.81 12.07 3.50
CA ILE A 24 -11.55 11.91 2.07
C ILE A 24 -11.56 10.44 1.68
N ALA A 25 -10.95 9.58 2.47
CA ALA A 25 -10.91 8.13 2.22
C ALA A 25 -12.30 7.50 2.22
N LYS A 26 -13.18 7.92 3.15
CA LYS A 26 -14.56 7.42 3.27
C LYS A 26 -15.51 7.99 2.21
N THR A 27 -15.31 9.22 1.77
CA THR A 27 -16.27 9.91 0.89
C THR A 27 -15.84 9.93 -0.58
N VAL A 28 -14.56 10.19 -0.84
CA VAL A 28 -14.04 10.33 -2.21
C VAL A 28 -13.39 9.04 -2.69
N PHE A 29 -12.46 8.51 -1.91
CA PHE A 29 -11.68 7.33 -2.32
C PHE A 29 -12.36 5.99 -2.05
N ALA A 30 -13.48 5.95 -1.34
CA ALA A 30 -14.16 4.69 -0.99
C ALA A 30 -14.32 3.71 -2.18
N PRO A 31 -14.70 4.13 -3.40
CA PRO A 31 -14.93 3.21 -4.51
C PRO A 31 -13.67 2.49 -5.02
N ILE A 32 -12.46 3.06 -4.79
CA ILE A 32 -11.23 2.46 -5.35
C ILE A 32 -10.73 1.27 -4.53
N TYR A 33 -10.95 1.24 -3.21
CA TYR A 33 -10.34 0.23 -2.35
C TYR A 33 -10.76 -1.21 -2.66
N PRO A 34 -12.06 -1.53 -2.90
CA PRO A 34 -12.45 -2.86 -3.31
C PRO A 34 -11.83 -3.29 -4.65
N VAL A 35 -11.70 -2.36 -5.59
CA VAL A 35 -11.10 -2.64 -6.91
C VAL A 35 -9.59 -2.88 -6.77
N ILE A 36 -8.89 -2.07 -5.98
CA ILE A 36 -7.46 -2.27 -5.70
C ILE A 36 -7.23 -3.60 -4.98
N ALA A 37 -8.07 -3.95 -4.00
CA ALA A 37 -7.98 -5.24 -3.31
C ALA A 37 -8.17 -6.42 -4.27
N GLN A 38 -9.12 -6.35 -5.20
CA GLN A 38 -9.31 -7.35 -6.26
C GLN A 38 -8.10 -7.41 -7.19
N ASN A 39 -7.58 -6.26 -7.64
CA ASN A 39 -6.41 -6.21 -8.50
C ASN A 39 -5.17 -6.82 -7.82
N ALA A 40 -4.95 -6.53 -6.53
CA ALA A 40 -3.87 -7.12 -5.75
C ALA A 40 -3.98 -8.66 -5.71
N ARG A 41 -5.18 -9.18 -5.43
CA ARG A 41 -5.45 -10.63 -5.42
C ARG A 41 -5.25 -11.28 -6.80
N HIS A 42 -5.74 -10.65 -7.86
CA HIS A 42 -5.54 -11.14 -9.23
C HIS A 42 -4.05 -11.12 -9.63
N ALA A 43 -3.33 -10.05 -9.29
CA ALA A 43 -1.93 -9.91 -9.65
C ALA A 43 -1.01 -10.89 -8.90
N THR A 44 -1.37 -11.29 -7.68
CA THR A 44 -0.54 -12.12 -6.79
C THR A 44 -1.03 -13.55 -6.63
N GLY A 45 -2.30 -13.82 -6.90
CA GLY A 45 -2.93 -15.12 -6.62
C GLY A 45 -3.20 -15.37 -5.12
N ILE A 46 -2.82 -14.46 -4.22
CA ILE A 46 -2.96 -14.64 -2.77
C ILE A 46 -4.37 -14.27 -2.32
N ASN A 47 -5.08 -15.25 -1.76
CA ASN A 47 -6.47 -15.12 -1.34
C ASN A 47 -6.71 -15.50 0.13
N ARG A 48 -5.68 -15.95 0.84
CA ARG A 48 -5.74 -16.42 2.23
C ARG A 48 -4.42 -16.18 2.95
N GLY A 49 -4.43 -16.31 4.26
CA GLY A 49 -3.27 -16.13 5.13
C GLY A 49 -3.19 -14.71 5.69
N LEU A 50 -2.00 -14.25 6.04
CA LEU A 50 -1.77 -12.95 6.64
C LEU A 50 -1.43 -11.91 5.56
N CYS A 51 -2.18 -10.80 5.57
CA CYS A 51 -1.90 -9.60 4.77
C CYS A 51 -1.47 -8.46 5.70
N LEU A 52 -0.42 -7.72 5.31
CA LEU A 52 -0.06 -6.45 5.94
C LEU A 52 -0.41 -5.31 4.97
N ASP A 53 -1.09 -4.28 5.46
CA ASP A 53 -1.36 -3.03 4.74
C ASP A 53 -0.44 -1.94 5.30
N LEU A 54 0.63 -1.57 4.59
CA LEU A 54 1.66 -0.66 5.05
C LEU A 54 1.35 0.79 4.71
N GLY A 55 1.41 1.67 5.72
CA GLY A 55 0.94 3.03 5.63
C GLY A 55 -0.57 3.06 5.42
N SER A 56 -1.27 2.28 6.21
CA SER A 56 -2.71 1.99 6.05
C SER A 56 -3.60 3.21 6.25
N GLY A 57 -3.08 4.28 6.90
CA GLY A 57 -3.87 5.46 7.24
C GLY A 57 -5.15 5.08 7.98
N PRO A 58 -6.34 5.46 7.48
CA PRO A 58 -7.62 5.12 8.11
C PRO A 58 -8.08 3.66 7.90
N GLY A 59 -7.24 2.76 7.35
CA GLY A 59 -7.49 1.32 7.25
C GLY A 59 -8.42 0.88 6.11
N MET A 60 -8.70 1.75 5.13
CA MET A 60 -9.68 1.45 4.08
C MET A 60 -9.24 0.29 3.18
N LEU A 61 -7.95 0.20 2.80
CA LEU A 61 -7.47 -0.91 1.98
C LEU A 61 -7.44 -2.21 2.79
N ALA A 62 -7.02 -2.16 4.06
CA ALA A 62 -7.08 -3.32 4.96
C ALA A 62 -8.49 -3.89 5.07
N MET A 63 -9.52 -3.03 5.25
CA MET A 63 -10.92 -3.45 5.27
C MET A 63 -11.39 -4.03 3.94
N ALA A 64 -10.98 -3.45 2.81
CA ALA A 64 -11.29 -3.98 1.50
C ALA A 64 -10.64 -5.34 1.24
N MET A 65 -9.38 -5.54 1.66
CA MET A 65 -8.69 -6.83 1.59
C MET A 65 -9.45 -7.91 2.38
N ALA A 66 -9.79 -7.63 3.62
CA ALA A 66 -10.54 -8.57 4.47
C ALA A 66 -11.95 -8.87 3.89
N SER A 67 -12.64 -7.87 3.34
CA SER A 67 -13.98 -8.04 2.79
C SER A 67 -14.00 -8.85 1.49
N THR A 68 -12.97 -8.71 0.65
CA THR A 68 -12.87 -9.42 -0.65
C THR A 68 -12.20 -10.79 -0.54
N ALA A 69 -11.53 -11.10 0.58
CA ALA A 69 -10.86 -12.37 0.84
C ALA A 69 -11.25 -12.91 2.24
N PRO A 70 -12.32 -13.72 2.36
CA PRO A 70 -12.83 -14.19 3.66
C PRO A 70 -11.81 -14.95 4.50
N ASP A 71 -10.89 -15.68 3.87
CA ASP A 71 -9.87 -16.50 4.54
C ASP A 71 -8.57 -15.73 4.83
N MET A 72 -8.60 -14.39 4.72
CA MET A 72 -7.46 -13.52 4.96
C MET A 72 -7.61 -12.79 6.28
N SER A 73 -6.59 -12.86 7.12
CA SER A 73 -6.41 -11.95 8.25
C SER A 73 -5.55 -10.77 7.82
N VAL A 74 -5.83 -9.57 8.32
CA VAL A 74 -5.12 -8.36 7.91
C VAL A 74 -4.57 -7.63 9.12
N VAL A 75 -3.37 -7.06 8.99
CA VAL A 75 -2.87 -6.07 9.94
C VAL A 75 -2.69 -4.75 9.20
N ALA A 76 -3.42 -3.74 9.62
CA ALA A 76 -3.25 -2.36 9.19
C ALA A 76 -2.08 -1.75 9.96
N VAL A 77 -1.02 -1.38 9.25
CA VAL A 77 0.24 -0.89 9.85
C VAL A 77 0.45 0.56 9.45
N ASP A 78 0.59 1.45 10.44
CA ASP A 78 0.93 2.85 10.18
C ASP A 78 1.92 3.35 11.24
N SER A 79 2.79 4.28 10.88
CA SER A 79 3.73 4.91 11.81
C SER A 79 3.07 5.94 12.71
N SER A 80 1.93 6.52 12.30
CA SER A 80 1.12 7.47 13.09
C SER A 80 0.20 6.74 14.04
N GLU A 81 0.27 7.10 15.32
CA GLU A 81 -0.64 6.62 16.36
C GLU A 81 -2.08 7.03 16.04
N GLU A 82 -2.27 8.29 15.64
CA GLU A 82 -3.57 8.87 15.32
C GLU A 82 -4.24 8.12 14.13
N SER A 83 -3.44 7.75 13.13
CA SER A 83 -3.94 6.94 12.00
C SER A 83 -4.39 5.56 12.47
N ASN A 84 -3.63 4.92 13.35
CA ASN A 84 -3.97 3.61 13.90
C ASN A 84 -5.23 3.64 14.76
N GLU A 85 -5.41 4.68 15.58
CA GLU A 85 -6.65 4.89 16.35
C GLU A 85 -7.87 5.00 15.43
N ILE A 86 -7.78 5.87 14.40
CA ILE A 86 -8.86 6.06 13.42
C ILE A 86 -9.14 4.78 12.63
N ALA A 87 -8.08 4.07 12.21
CA ALA A 87 -8.24 2.80 11.53
C ALA A 87 -8.97 1.78 12.40
N TRP A 88 -8.62 1.70 13.69
CA TRP A 88 -9.26 0.81 14.63
C TRP A 88 -10.74 1.14 14.84
N GLU A 89 -11.09 2.43 14.98
CA GLU A 89 -12.49 2.88 15.02
C GLU A 89 -13.26 2.44 13.79
N ASN A 90 -12.71 2.69 12.59
CA ASN A 90 -13.33 2.30 11.32
C ASN A 90 -13.52 0.77 11.20
N ILE A 91 -12.54 -0.01 11.62
CA ILE A 91 -12.58 -1.48 11.60
C ILE A 91 -13.68 -2.00 12.52
N ARG A 92 -13.82 -1.45 13.73
CA ARG A 92 -14.88 -1.82 14.66
C ARG A 92 -16.27 -1.44 14.13
N ASP A 93 -16.41 -0.21 13.60
CA ASP A 93 -17.66 0.27 13.02
C ASP A 93 -18.12 -0.62 11.85
N ALA A 94 -17.18 -1.24 11.14
CA ALA A 94 -17.44 -2.19 10.07
C ALA A 94 -17.65 -3.65 10.54
N GLY A 95 -17.48 -3.95 11.84
CA GLY A 95 -17.60 -5.30 12.41
C GLY A 95 -16.48 -6.25 11.93
N LEU A 96 -15.29 -5.74 11.64
CA LEU A 96 -14.17 -6.50 11.08
C LEU A 96 -13.03 -6.79 12.09
N GLU A 97 -13.21 -6.45 13.35
CA GLU A 97 -12.19 -6.56 14.42
C GLU A 97 -11.75 -8.00 14.71
N ALA A 98 -12.53 -8.98 14.32
CA ALA A 98 -12.14 -10.40 14.43
C ALA A 98 -11.06 -10.78 13.40
N ARG A 99 -10.97 -10.07 12.27
CA ARG A 99 -10.07 -10.38 11.16
C ARG A 99 -9.03 -9.32 10.86
N ILE A 100 -9.21 -8.11 11.38
CA ILE A 100 -8.27 -7.01 11.17
C ILE A 100 -7.77 -6.51 12.52
N LYS A 101 -6.46 -6.32 12.62
CA LYS A 101 -5.80 -5.65 13.75
C LYS A 101 -5.07 -4.42 13.25
N THR A 102 -4.78 -3.48 14.14
CA THR A 102 -3.88 -2.36 13.86
C THR A 102 -2.54 -2.58 14.55
N ALA A 103 -1.47 -2.08 13.96
CA ALA A 103 -0.14 -2.10 14.56
C ALA A 103 0.60 -0.81 14.23
N LYS A 104 1.29 -0.25 15.20
CA LYS A 104 2.24 0.83 14.96
C LYS A 104 3.53 0.25 14.38
N GLY A 105 3.99 0.77 13.24
CA GLY A 105 5.23 0.30 12.62
C GLY A 105 5.74 1.26 11.55
N ASP A 106 7.05 1.39 11.49
CA ASP A 106 7.75 2.06 10.40
C ASP A 106 8.17 1.01 9.36
N VAL A 107 8.05 1.34 8.08
CA VAL A 107 8.40 0.44 6.98
C VAL A 107 9.88 0.06 6.96
N HIS A 108 10.75 0.86 7.57
CA HIS A 108 12.20 0.59 7.71
C HIS A 108 12.54 -0.33 8.91
N GLY A 109 11.54 -0.69 9.73
CA GLY A 109 11.69 -1.58 10.89
C GLY A 109 10.34 -2.11 11.34
N LEU A 110 9.80 -3.08 10.59
CA LEU A 110 8.47 -3.64 10.83
C LEU A 110 8.47 -4.54 12.08
N PRO A 111 7.48 -4.42 12.98
CA PRO A 111 7.42 -5.19 14.22
C PRO A 111 6.93 -6.64 13.98
N PHE A 112 7.44 -7.29 12.94
CA PHE A 112 7.07 -8.64 12.55
C PHE A 112 8.31 -9.50 12.35
N PRO A 113 8.24 -10.83 12.64
CA PRO A 113 9.34 -11.74 12.39
C PRO A 113 9.59 -11.93 10.87
N ASP A 114 10.73 -12.55 10.56
CA ASP A 114 11.05 -12.97 9.20
C ASP A 114 10.00 -13.94 8.67
N ASN A 115 9.72 -13.88 7.37
CA ASN A 115 8.87 -14.86 6.69
C ASN A 115 7.44 -14.95 7.27
N HIS A 116 6.85 -13.82 7.63
CA HIS A 116 5.60 -13.77 8.39
C HIS A 116 4.35 -13.55 7.52
N ALA A 117 4.41 -12.67 6.53
CA ALA A 117 3.25 -12.23 5.75
C ALA A 117 3.17 -12.93 4.39
N ASN A 118 1.98 -13.42 4.03
CA ASN A 118 1.73 -14.01 2.71
C ASN A 118 1.51 -12.93 1.63
N LEU A 119 0.95 -11.79 2.02
CA LEU A 119 0.74 -10.65 1.15
C LEU A 119 1.10 -9.36 1.88
N ILE A 120 1.80 -8.47 1.22
CA ILE A 120 2.05 -7.12 1.73
C ILE A 120 1.54 -6.12 0.70
N VAL A 121 0.58 -5.31 1.10
CA VAL A 121 -0.02 -4.27 0.26
C VAL A 121 0.32 -2.89 0.79
N SER A 122 0.33 -1.90 -0.09
CA SER A 122 0.41 -0.49 0.29
C SER A 122 -0.13 0.37 -0.85
N ARG A 123 -0.99 1.32 -0.55
CA ARG A 123 -1.52 2.26 -1.54
C ARG A 123 -1.22 3.70 -1.16
N GLY A 124 -0.34 4.34 -1.94
CA GLY A 124 -0.09 5.78 -1.85
C GLY A 124 0.90 6.18 -0.76
N SER A 125 1.36 5.29 0.12
CA SER A 125 2.32 5.60 1.19
C SER A 125 3.78 5.54 0.74
N MET A 126 4.13 4.67 -0.23
CA MET A 126 5.51 4.47 -0.71
C MET A 126 6.18 5.79 -1.15
N PHE A 127 5.43 6.75 -1.64
CA PHE A 127 5.94 8.04 -2.09
C PHE A 127 6.45 8.95 -0.96
N PHE A 128 6.20 8.56 0.30
CA PHE A 128 6.64 9.25 1.52
C PHE A 128 7.77 8.53 2.25
N TRP A 129 8.17 7.33 1.79
CA TRP A 129 9.26 6.57 2.41
C TRP A 129 10.60 7.21 2.07
N THR A 130 11.46 7.38 3.07
CA THR A 130 12.71 8.14 2.92
C THR A 130 13.80 7.35 2.21
N ASP A 131 13.93 6.05 2.51
CA ASP A 131 14.88 5.11 1.90
C ASP A 131 14.12 3.89 1.35
N LEU A 132 13.94 3.86 0.02
CA LEU A 132 13.21 2.76 -0.62
C LEU A 132 13.97 1.44 -0.55
N LEU A 133 15.31 1.47 -0.62
CA LEU A 133 16.11 0.25 -0.55
C LEU A 133 15.96 -0.42 0.82
N ASP A 134 16.09 0.36 1.88
CA ASP A 134 15.96 -0.16 3.24
C ASP A 134 14.53 -0.60 3.55
N ALA A 135 13.53 0.17 3.09
CA ALA A 135 12.13 -0.20 3.21
C ALA A 135 11.82 -1.52 2.48
N PHE A 136 12.26 -1.69 1.23
CA PHE A 136 12.00 -2.93 0.49
C PHE A 136 12.82 -4.12 1.00
N LYS A 137 14.00 -3.90 1.58
CA LYS A 137 14.76 -4.94 2.29
C LYS A 137 13.97 -5.47 3.49
N GLU A 138 13.41 -4.57 4.27
CA GLU A 138 12.60 -4.93 5.44
C GLU A 138 11.29 -5.62 5.04
N ILE A 139 10.60 -5.10 4.02
CA ILE A 139 9.42 -5.74 3.44
C ILE A 139 9.75 -7.16 2.96
N PHE A 140 10.87 -7.34 2.25
CA PHE A 140 11.29 -8.65 1.75
C PHE A 140 11.70 -9.61 2.87
N ARG A 141 12.25 -9.11 3.98
CA ARG A 141 12.52 -9.90 5.20
C ARG A 141 11.22 -10.47 5.76
N VAL A 142 10.20 -9.63 5.92
CA VAL A 142 8.91 -10.01 6.52
C VAL A 142 8.05 -10.86 5.58
N LEU A 143 8.24 -10.74 4.26
CA LEU A 143 7.50 -11.53 3.28
C LEU A 143 7.82 -13.02 3.43
N ALA A 144 6.78 -13.86 3.53
CA ALA A 144 6.92 -15.31 3.64
C ALA A 144 7.37 -15.96 2.31
N PRO A 145 8.02 -17.13 2.32
CA PRO A 145 8.22 -17.93 1.13
C PRO A 145 6.89 -18.20 0.41
N GLY A 146 6.85 -17.98 -0.90
CA GLY A 146 5.61 -18.01 -1.69
C GLY A 146 4.73 -16.78 -1.55
N GLY A 147 5.14 -15.81 -0.74
CA GLY A 147 4.44 -14.55 -0.56
C GLY A 147 4.73 -13.51 -1.65
N HIS A 148 3.85 -12.51 -1.73
CA HIS A 148 3.92 -11.45 -2.73
C HIS A 148 3.69 -10.08 -2.13
N THR A 149 4.15 -9.04 -2.83
CA THR A 149 3.76 -7.66 -2.54
C THR A 149 2.81 -7.11 -3.60
N TYR A 150 2.05 -6.07 -3.25
CA TYR A 150 1.33 -5.21 -4.17
C TYR A 150 1.40 -3.78 -3.64
N ILE A 151 2.49 -3.08 -3.97
CA ILE A 151 2.89 -1.81 -3.35
C ILE A 151 2.98 -0.73 -4.41
N GLY A 152 2.35 0.41 -4.16
CA GLY A 152 2.41 1.52 -5.12
C GLY A 152 1.31 2.56 -4.93
N GLY A 153 0.74 2.99 -6.04
CA GLY A 153 -0.34 3.97 -6.05
C GLY A 153 -1.16 3.94 -7.33
N GLY A 154 -2.44 4.16 -7.17
CA GLY A 154 -3.37 4.14 -8.28
C GLY A 154 -4.81 4.24 -7.82
N PHE A 155 -5.71 4.11 -8.77
CA PHE A 155 -7.15 4.22 -8.56
C PHE A 155 -7.91 2.94 -8.92
N GLY A 156 -7.18 1.88 -9.33
CA GLY A 156 -7.75 0.59 -9.68
C GLY A 156 -8.30 0.49 -11.09
N SER A 157 -8.71 1.60 -11.71
CA SER A 157 -9.12 1.69 -13.12
C SER A 157 -9.06 3.13 -13.61
N SER A 158 -9.06 3.35 -14.95
CA SER A 158 -9.13 4.69 -15.56
C SER A 158 -10.42 5.41 -15.19
N ALA A 159 -11.55 4.73 -15.22
CA ALA A 159 -12.87 5.32 -14.90
C ALA A 159 -12.92 5.84 -13.45
N LEU A 160 -12.40 5.07 -12.49
CA LEU A 160 -12.31 5.51 -11.10
C LEU A 160 -11.32 6.65 -10.92
N LYS A 161 -10.20 6.64 -11.65
CA LYS A 161 -9.25 7.76 -11.66
C LYS A 161 -9.93 9.04 -12.08
N ASP A 162 -10.64 9.04 -13.19
CA ASP A 162 -11.30 10.23 -13.73
C ASP A 162 -12.35 10.78 -12.74
N LEU A 163 -13.13 9.90 -12.13
CA LEU A 163 -14.12 10.24 -11.11
C LEU A 163 -13.48 10.88 -9.88
N ILE A 164 -12.42 10.25 -9.34
CA ILE A 164 -11.72 10.75 -8.15
C ILE A 164 -11.03 12.07 -8.43
N VAL A 165 -10.35 12.21 -9.58
CA VAL A 165 -9.68 13.44 -9.97
C VAL A 165 -10.69 14.59 -10.09
N ALA A 166 -11.84 14.36 -10.73
CA ALA A 166 -12.88 15.36 -10.87
C ALA A 166 -13.43 15.80 -9.50
N GLU A 167 -13.64 14.85 -8.58
CA GLU A 167 -14.16 15.17 -7.26
C GLU A 167 -13.13 15.90 -6.38
N MET A 168 -11.87 15.48 -6.43
CA MET A 168 -10.80 16.15 -5.67
C MET A 168 -10.54 17.58 -6.16
N LEU A 169 -10.57 17.81 -7.48
CA LEU A 169 -10.39 19.16 -8.04
C LEU A 169 -11.55 20.11 -7.72
N LYS A 170 -12.77 19.60 -7.48
CA LYS A 170 -13.88 20.42 -6.97
C LYS A 170 -13.62 20.87 -5.53
N ARG A 171 -13.00 20.00 -4.70
CA ARG A 171 -12.69 20.29 -3.29
C ARG A 171 -11.46 21.17 -3.14
N ASP A 172 -10.45 20.92 -3.96
CA ASP A 172 -9.18 21.66 -3.99
C ASP A 172 -8.69 21.78 -5.44
N PRO A 173 -8.89 22.93 -6.10
CA PRO A 173 -8.42 23.16 -7.47
C PRO A 173 -6.90 23.05 -7.64
N SER A 174 -6.13 23.14 -6.56
CA SER A 174 -4.66 22.97 -6.57
C SER A 174 -4.22 21.52 -6.35
N TRP A 175 -5.16 20.60 -6.13
CA TRP A 175 -4.84 19.21 -5.86
C TRP A 175 -4.08 18.58 -7.03
N ASP A 176 -2.88 18.05 -6.73
CA ASP A 176 -2.07 17.36 -7.71
C ASP A 176 -2.16 15.83 -7.52
N CYS A 177 -2.52 15.15 -8.59
CA CYS A 177 -2.55 13.70 -8.63
C CYS A 177 -1.15 13.15 -8.91
N TYR A 178 -0.48 12.59 -7.89
CA TYR A 178 0.83 11.93 -8.07
C TYR A 178 0.83 10.81 -9.12
N ALA A 179 -0.33 10.23 -9.44
CA ALA A 179 -0.48 9.25 -10.50
C ALA A 179 -0.22 9.79 -11.92
N LYS A 180 0.05 11.09 -12.08
CA LYS A 180 0.51 11.68 -13.36
C LYS A 180 2.00 11.41 -13.64
N LYS A 181 2.79 11.02 -12.66
CA LYS A 181 4.20 10.66 -12.87
C LYS A 181 4.25 9.25 -13.45
N LYS A 182 4.40 9.16 -14.78
CA LYS A 182 4.78 7.89 -15.41
C LYS A 182 6.24 7.60 -15.06
N SER A 183 6.51 6.37 -14.63
CA SER A 183 7.88 5.87 -14.51
C SER A 183 8.51 5.83 -15.91
N ASP A 184 9.75 6.24 -16.00
CA ASP A 184 10.56 6.12 -17.22
C ASP A 184 11.51 4.91 -17.14
N ALA A 185 12.27 4.68 -18.20
CA ALA A 185 13.19 3.56 -18.26
C ALA A 185 14.28 3.60 -17.18
N ASP A 186 14.73 4.80 -16.80
CA ASP A 186 15.74 4.97 -15.74
C ASP A 186 15.15 4.61 -14.36
N ASP A 187 13.90 4.97 -14.12
CA ASP A 187 13.19 4.58 -12.90
C ASP A 187 13.06 3.05 -12.81
N LEU A 188 12.68 2.37 -13.90
CA LEU A 188 12.56 0.92 -13.94
C LEU A 188 13.91 0.24 -13.64
N LYS A 189 14.99 0.70 -14.28
CA LYS A 189 16.34 0.18 -14.03
C LYS A 189 16.77 0.33 -12.57
N ARG A 190 16.46 1.46 -11.93
CA ARG A 190 16.75 1.67 -10.49
C ARG A 190 16.00 0.68 -9.60
N PHE A 191 14.74 0.37 -9.91
CA PHE A 191 13.99 -0.67 -9.18
C PHE A 191 14.61 -2.05 -9.40
N GLU A 192 15.02 -2.39 -10.62
CA GLU A 192 15.71 -3.65 -10.93
C GLU A 192 16.99 -3.81 -10.11
N GLU A 193 17.85 -2.78 -10.09
CA GLU A 193 19.08 -2.76 -9.31
C GLU A 193 18.80 -2.89 -7.79
N MET A 194 17.78 -2.19 -7.30
CA MET A 194 17.36 -2.23 -5.91
C MET A 194 16.86 -3.62 -5.50
N PHE A 195 16.02 -4.26 -6.34
CA PHE A 195 15.48 -5.59 -6.03
C PHE A 195 16.55 -6.68 -6.13
N ALA A 196 17.51 -6.55 -7.03
CA ALA A 196 18.69 -7.42 -7.07
C ALA A 196 19.52 -7.29 -5.79
N ALA A 197 19.72 -6.07 -5.29
CA ALA A 197 20.50 -5.81 -4.07
C ALA A 197 19.87 -6.42 -2.79
N ILE A 198 18.53 -6.56 -2.75
CA ILE A 198 17.84 -7.22 -1.63
C ILE A 198 17.66 -8.74 -1.83
N GLY A 199 18.22 -9.31 -2.91
CA GLY A 199 18.12 -10.74 -3.22
C GLY A 199 16.75 -11.16 -3.82
N CYS A 200 15.94 -10.22 -4.29
CA CYS A 200 14.69 -10.51 -4.98
C CYS A 200 14.94 -10.73 -6.46
N SER A 201 14.87 -12.00 -6.90
CA SER A 201 15.07 -12.38 -8.31
C SER A 201 13.77 -12.38 -9.12
N THR A 202 12.63 -12.36 -8.48
CA THR A 202 11.32 -12.43 -9.15
C THR A 202 10.46 -11.23 -8.76
N PHE A 203 10.26 -10.34 -9.71
CA PHE A 203 9.42 -9.16 -9.51
C PHE A 203 8.73 -8.76 -10.82
N ARG A 204 7.70 -7.95 -10.69
CA ARG A 204 6.97 -7.33 -11.81
C ARG A 204 6.57 -5.92 -11.43
N ILE A 205 6.72 -5.00 -12.35
CA ILE A 205 6.20 -3.63 -12.24
C ILE A 205 5.00 -3.51 -13.19
N ILE A 206 3.85 -3.18 -12.62
CA ILE A 206 2.62 -2.85 -13.34
C ILE A 206 2.56 -1.33 -13.43
N ASN A 207 2.46 -0.80 -14.66
CA ASN A 207 2.36 0.63 -14.90
C ASN A 207 1.35 0.87 -16.02
N ASP A 208 0.09 0.83 -15.66
CA ASP A 208 -1.06 0.87 -16.57
C ASP A 208 -2.17 1.79 -16.03
N GLU A 209 -3.38 1.64 -16.54
CA GLU A 209 -4.56 2.42 -16.14
C GLU A 209 -5.00 2.15 -14.69
N THR A 210 -4.57 1.05 -14.08
CA THR A 210 -4.87 0.77 -12.66
C THR A 210 -3.97 1.55 -11.72
N GLY A 211 -2.78 1.94 -12.18
CA GLY A 211 -1.78 2.69 -11.44
C GLY A 211 -0.35 2.18 -11.67
N PHE A 212 0.53 2.53 -10.72
CA PHE A 212 1.89 2.03 -10.64
C PHE A 212 2.01 1.08 -9.45
N TRP A 213 2.34 -0.19 -9.70
CA TRP A 213 2.39 -1.22 -8.67
C TRP A 213 3.63 -2.09 -8.79
N ILE A 214 4.27 -2.39 -7.68
CA ILE A 214 5.42 -3.25 -7.52
C ILE A 214 4.95 -4.57 -6.90
N VAL A 215 5.15 -5.66 -7.64
CA VAL A 215 4.88 -7.02 -7.20
C VAL A 215 6.21 -7.74 -7.06
N LEU A 216 6.70 -7.89 -5.83
CA LEU A 216 7.81 -8.78 -5.51
C LEU A 216 7.25 -10.17 -5.20
N SER A 217 8.03 -11.19 -5.49
CA SER A 217 7.70 -12.57 -5.15
C SER A 217 8.88 -13.19 -4.39
N LYS A 218 8.65 -13.72 -3.21
CA LYS A 218 9.66 -14.50 -2.49
C LYS A 218 9.51 -15.96 -2.86
N THR A 219 10.54 -16.54 -3.47
CA THR A 219 10.51 -17.95 -3.88
C THR A 219 10.16 -18.84 -2.69
N ALA A 220 9.27 -19.81 -2.92
CA ALA A 220 9.08 -20.87 -1.95
C ALA A 220 10.43 -21.60 -1.77
N GLY A 221 10.90 -21.74 -0.55
CA GLY A 221 12.09 -22.54 -0.29
C GLY A 221 11.86 -23.95 -0.88
N ALA A 222 12.89 -24.52 -1.50
CA ALA A 222 12.85 -25.94 -1.81
C ALA A 222 12.73 -26.69 -0.46
N GLU A 223 11.63 -27.46 -0.29
CA GLU A 223 11.48 -28.40 0.81
C GLU A 223 12.54 -29.49 0.74
#